data_1bcd45b2f089865eeebbf78ca1fd51ac
#
_entry.id   1bcd45b2f089865eeebbf78ca1fd51ac
#
_cell.length_a   1.000
_cell.length_b   1.000
_cell.length_c   1.000
_cell.angle_alpha   90.00
_cell.angle_beta   90.00
_cell.angle_gamma   90.00
#
_symmetry.space_group_name_H-M   'P 1'
#
loop_
_entity.id
_entity.type
_entity.pdbx_description
1 polymer ?
#
loop_
_entity_poly.entity_id
_entity_poly.type
_entity_poly.pdbx_seq_one_letter_code
_entity_poly.pdbx_strand_id
1 'polypeptide(L)'
;MNEETESSISRSVVVTGASRGIGEAVAKAFLAQGDRVAGISRSGEAPDGALALAADVTDPDALAAALAAATEAHGPIEVLVASAGI
;
A
#
# COMPACT_ATOMS: atom_id res chain seq x y z
N MET A 1 -21.35 -21.12 -0.25
CA MET A 1 -21.23 -20.46 0.07
C MET A 1 -20.39 -19.55 -0.36
N ASN A 2 -20.36 -18.85 -0.22
CA ASN A 2 -19.80 -17.95 -0.83
C ASN A 2 -18.86 -17.20 -0.08
N GLU A 3 -18.60 -17.52 1.14
CA GLU A 3 -17.61 -16.88 1.95
C GLU A 3 -16.25 -17.05 1.35
N GLU A 4 -16.00 -18.20 0.77
CA GLU A 4 -14.71 -18.40 0.15
C GLU A 4 -14.52 -17.46 -1.01
N THR A 5 -15.60 -17.21 -1.77
CA THR A 5 -15.51 -16.31 -2.89
C THR A 5 -15.17 -14.90 -2.42
N GLU A 6 -15.83 -14.47 -1.34
CA GLU A 6 -15.54 -13.13 -0.83
C GLU A 6 -14.13 -13.02 -0.32
N SER A 7 -13.66 -14.05 0.40
CA SER A 7 -12.34 -13.99 0.97
C SER A 7 -11.25 -14.07 -0.09
N SER A 8 -11.59 -14.52 -1.30
CA SER A 8 -10.59 -14.57 -2.38
C SER A 8 -10.42 -13.24 -3.09
N ILE A 9 -11.29 -12.26 -2.84
CA ILE A 9 -11.17 -10.95 -3.47
C ILE A 9 -10.00 -10.23 -2.83
N SER A 10 -9.04 -9.85 -3.64
CA SER A 10 -7.84 -9.17 -3.20
C SER A 10 -7.69 -7.90 -4.01
N ARG A 11 -7.64 -6.78 -3.33
CA ARG A 11 -7.55 -5.49 -3.99
C ARG A 11 -6.11 -5.00 -3.99
N SER A 12 -5.81 -4.13 -4.94
CA SER A 12 -4.51 -3.46 -5.00
C SER A 12 -4.63 -2.18 -4.18
N VAL A 13 -3.90 -2.11 -3.07
CA VAL A 13 -4.00 -1.03 -2.10
C VAL A 13 -2.65 -0.34 -1.97
N VAL A 14 -2.64 0.98 -2.01
CA VAL A 14 -1.42 1.76 -1.76
C VAL A 14 -1.64 2.59 -0.51
N VAL A 15 -0.68 2.52 0.42
CA VAL A 15 -0.73 3.31 1.65
C VAL A 15 0.53 4.16 1.69
N THR A 16 0.37 5.49 1.75
CA THR A 16 1.52 6.37 1.95
C THR A 16 1.75 6.59 3.44
N GLY A 17 3.01 6.82 3.83
CA GLY A 17 3.36 6.94 5.24
C GLY A 17 3.26 5.63 5.97
N ALA A 18 3.61 4.53 5.30
CA ALA A 18 3.34 3.18 5.81
C ALA A 18 4.39 2.67 6.79
N SER A 19 5.44 3.45 7.07
CA SER A 19 6.54 2.93 7.89
C SER A 19 6.24 2.95 9.38
N ARG A 20 5.27 3.71 9.82
CA ARG A 20 4.95 3.81 11.25
C ARG A 20 3.61 4.48 11.46
N GLY A 21 3.14 4.44 12.70
CA GLY A 21 1.95 5.16 13.11
C GLY A 21 0.69 4.67 12.42
N ILE A 22 -0.15 5.61 12.05
CA ILE A 22 -1.45 5.30 11.45
C ILE A 22 -1.27 4.58 10.13
N GLY A 23 -0.31 5.02 9.29
CA GLY A 23 -0.09 4.39 8.00
C GLY A 23 0.31 2.93 8.13
N GLU A 24 1.19 2.62 9.09
CA GLU A 24 1.59 1.24 9.33
C GLU A 24 0.40 0.40 9.76
N ALA A 25 -0.43 0.93 10.67
CA ALA A 25 -1.58 0.19 11.17
C ALA A 25 -2.60 -0.06 10.06
N VAL A 26 -2.82 0.93 9.20
CA VAL A 26 -3.74 0.78 8.07
C VAL A 26 -3.23 -0.27 7.09
N ALA A 27 -1.93 -0.24 6.77
CA ALA A 27 -1.35 -1.21 5.86
C ALA A 27 -1.50 -2.62 6.42
N LYS A 28 -1.24 -2.80 7.72
CA LYS A 28 -1.40 -4.11 8.34
C LYS A 28 -2.84 -4.59 8.29
N ALA A 29 -3.80 -3.69 8.46
CA ALA A 29 -5.21 -4.06 8.43
C ALA A 29 -5.61 -4.57 7.04
N PHE A 30 -5.15 -3.90 5.98
CA PHE A 30 -5.44 -4.36 4.63
C PHE A 30 -4.77 -5.70 4.34
N LEU A 31 -3.53 -5.87 4.80
CA LEU A 31 -2.84 -7.15 4.64
C LEU A 31 -3.60 -8.27 5.32
N ALA A 32 -4.12 -8.01 6.51
CA ALA A 32 -4.88 -9.02 7.26
C ALA A 32 -6.15 -9.42 6.53
N GLN A 33 -6.69 -8.54 5.69
CA GLN A 33 -7.86 -8.85 4.89
C GLN A 33 -7.53 -9.60 3.61
N GLY A 34 -6.26 -9.81 3.32
CA GLY A 34 -5.85 -10.52 2.13
C GLY A 34 -5.60 -9.63 0.92
N ASP A 35 -5.57 -8.31 1.11
CA ASP A 35 -5.31 -7.40 0.01
C ASP A 35 -3.82 -7.37 -0.33
N ARG A 36 -3.52 -6.98 -1.57
CA ARG A 36 -2.16 -6.74 -2.01
C ARG A 36 -1.82 -5.29 -1.68
N VAL A 37 -0.87 -5.08 -0.80
CA VAL A 37 -0.57 -3.75 -0.27
C VAL A 37 0.81 -3.31 -0.69
N ALA A 38 0.92 -2.10 -1.20
CA ALA A 38 2.19 -1.42 -1.41
C ALA A 38 2.27 -0.27 -0.42
N GLY A 39 3.34 -0.23 0.36
CA GLY A 39 3.54 0.82 1.33
C GLY A 39 4.62 1.77 0.85
N ILE A 40 4.30 3.06 0.82
CA ILE A 40 5.23 4.09 0.38
C ILE A 40 5.66 4.89 1.60
N SER A 41 6.97 5.02 1.79
CA SER A 41 7.52 5.83 2.86
C SER A 41 8.86 6.40 2.41
N ARG A 42 9.30 7.47 3.06
CA ARG A 42 10.59 8.06 2.71
C ARG A 42 11.74 7.11 3.00
N SER A 43 11.63 6.32 4.06
CA SER A 43 12.68 5.38 4.44
C SER A 43 12.66 4.12 3.58
N GLY A 44 11.58 3.87 2.85
CA GLY A 44 11.43 2.63 2.11
C GLY A 44 10.99 1.46 2.98
N GLU A 45 10.52 1.73 4.20
CA GLU A 45 10.06 0.68 5.11
C GLU A 45 8.55 0.55 5.05
N ALA A 46 8.08 -0.68 5.21
CA ALA A 46 6.66 -0.99 5.27
C ALA A 46 6.49 -2.28 6.05
N PRO A 47 5.28 -2.59 6.51
CA PRO A 47 5.06 -3.83 7.26
C PRO A 47 5.39 -5.06 6.42
N ASP A 48 5.75 -6.14 7.11
CA ASP A 48 6.00 -7.42 6.45
C ASP A 48 4.78 -7.82 5.64
N GLY A 49 5.02 -8.27 4.43
CA GLY A 49 3.95 -8.67 3.53
C GLY A 49 3.56 -7.58 2.55
N ALA A 50 3.92 -6.33 2.82
CA ALA A 50 3.67 -5.25 1.89
C ALA A 50 4.87 -5.06 0.95
N LEU A 51 4.59 -4.58 -0.26
CA LEU A 51 5.64 -4.15 -1.17
C LEU A 51 6.14 -2.80 -0.66
N ALA A 52 7.41 -2.74 -0.27
CA ALA A 52 7.98 -1.51 0.30
C ALA A 52 8.57 -0.66 -0.81
N LEU A 53 8.11 0.59 -0.88
CA LEU A 53 8.57 1.53 -1.92
C LEU A 53 9.03 2.81 -1.24
N ALA A 54 10.19 3.30 -1.66
CA ALA A 54 10.75 4.52 -1.09
C ALA A 54 10.37 5.71 -1.96
N ALA A 55 9.71 6.68 -1.38
CA ALA A 55 9.41 7.93 -2.08
C ALA A 55 9.00 8.98 -1.08
N ASP A 56 9.39 10.21 -1.35
CA ASP A 56 8.89 11.37 -0.62
C ASP A 56 7.63 11.84 -1.37
N VAL A 57 6.49 11.83 -0.69
CA VAL A 57 5.23 12.17 -1.34
C VAL A 57 5.16 13.63 -1.79
N THR A 58 6.08 14.48 -1.31
CA THR A 58 6.16 15.85 -1.78
C THR A 58 6.95 15.98 -3.07
N ASP A 59 7.55 14.91 -3.55
CA ASP A 59 8.28 14.88 -4.82
C ASP A 59 7.39 14.19 -5.85
N PRO A 60 6.78 14.93 -6.79
CA PRO A 60 5.82 14.32 -7.71
C PRO A 60 6.42 13.24 -8.58
N ASP A 61 7.68 13.39 -8.99
CA ASP A 61 8.30 12.38 -9.85
C ASP A 61 8.56 11.09 -9.09
N ALA A 62 9.04 11.21 -7.85
CA ALA A 62 9.28 10.03 -7.02
C ALA A 62 7.97 9.32 -6.70
N LEU A 63 6.92 10.09 -6.38
CA LEU A 63 5.62 9.50 -6.08
C LEU A 63 5.06 8.80 -7.32
N ALA A 64 5.16 9.43 -8.49
CA ALA A 64 4.66 8.80 -9.72
C ALA A 64 5.39 7.50 -10.00
N ALA A 65 6.71 7.45 -9.78
CA ALA A 65 7.48 6.24 -9.98
C ALA A 65 7.05 5.14 -9.02
N ALA A 66 6.80 5.50 -7.75
CA ALA A 66 6.35 4.53 -6.76
C ALA A 66 4.97 3.98 -7.12
N LEU A 67 4.05 4.84 -7.55
CA LEU A 67 2.72 4.40 -7.95
C LEU A 67 2.78 3.49 -9.17
N ALA A 68 3.66 3.80 -10.11
CA ALA A 68 3.86 2.94 -11.29
C ALA A 68 4.39 1.57 -10.87
N ALA A 69 5.33 1.54 -9.93
CA ALA A 69 5.87 0.28 -9.43
C ALA A 69 4.80 -0.54 -8.73
N ALA A 70 3.94 0.09 -7.96
CA ALA A 70 2.84 -0.59 -7.29
C ALA A 70 1.87 -1.19 -8.32
N THR A 71 1.57 -0.43 -9.36
CA THR A 71 0.67 -0.89 -10.42
C THR A 71 1.27 -2.07 -11.16
N GLU A 72 2.57 -2.00 -11.43
CA GLU A 72 3.23 -3.09 -12.13
C GLU A 72 3.23 -4.37 -11.31
N ALA A 73 3.43 -4.24 -9.99
CA ALA A 73 3.50 -5.41 -9.13
C ALA A 73 2.12 -5.99 -8.80
N HIS A 74 1.13 -5.13 -8.58
CA HIS A 74 -0.15 -5.55 -8.01
C HIS A 74 -1.35 -5.27 -8.90
N GLY A 75 -1.15 -4.69 -10.07
CA GLY A 75 -2.26 -4.32 -10.95
C GLY A 75 -2.79 -2.92 -10.65
N PRO A 76 -3.84 -2.51 -11.34
CA PRO A 76 -4.37 -1.15 -11.15
C PRO A 76 -4.73 -0.88 -9.70
N ILE A 77 -4.38 0.31 -9.22
CA ILE A 77 -4.61 0.68 -7.82
C ILE A 77 -6.10 0.91 -7.61
N GLU A 78 -6.66 0.22 -6.64
CA GLU A 78 -8.08 0.29 -6.34
C GLU A 78 -8.36 1.11 -5.09
N VAL A 79 -7.42 1.13 -4.15
CA VAL A 79 -7.56 1.89 -2.90
C VAL A 79 -6.27 2.64 -2.64
N LEU A 80 -6.38 3.93 -2.39
CA LEU A 80 -5.22 4.74 -2.05
C LEU A 80 -5.50 5.41 -0.70
N VAL A 81 -4.65 5.14 0.28
CA VAL A 81 -4.75 5.74 1.59
C VAL A 81 -3.57 6.69 1.77
N ALA A 82 -3.85 7.97 1.84
CA ALA A 82 -2.83 8.99 1.97
C ALA A 82 -2.72 9.37 3.44
N SER A 83 -1.83 8.70 4.17
CA SER A 83 -1.64 8.98 5.60
C SER A 83 -0.33 9.70 5.88
N ALA A 84 0.47 9.98 4.85
CA ALA A 84 1.71 10.72 5.05
C ALA A 84 1.38 12.12 5.54
N GLY A 85 2.05 12.55 6.60
CA GLY A 85 1.83 13.87 7.16
C GLY A 85 0.82 13.94 8.27
N ILE A 86 0.20 12.83 8.61
CA ILE A 86 -0.74 12.77 9.73
C ILE A 86 0.02 12.55 11.03
#